data_2ce496a2f145e0708723c3f5e1a6260d
#
_entry.id   2ce496a2f145e0708723c3f5e1a6260d
#
_cell.length_a   1.000
_cell.length_b   1.000
_cell.length_c   1.000
_cell.angle_alpha   90.00
_cell.angle_beta   90.00
_cell.angle_gamma   90.00
#
_symmetry.space_group_name_H-M   'P 1'
#
loop_
_entity.id
_entity.type
_entity.pdbx_description
1 polymer ?
#
loop_
_entity_poly.entity_id
_entity_poly.type
_entity_poly.pdbx_seq_one_letter_code
_entity_poly.pdbx_strand_id
1 'polypeptide(L)'
;LMMNQFYDYYLSNNDEGKKIEFVEKNRTISFKINEIMYISSDKNYQDIVTKDNKIETVRIPLSTLENKLKNDGFIRVHKCYIVNQIYIRSILNEEIKLTNDITIPLSKKRRDEVLKEYLTYSRNNNSMII
;
A
#
# COMPACT_ATOMS: atom_id res chain seq x y z
N LEU A 1 -27.66 -5.26 20.69
CA LEU A 1 -27.44 -3.94 20.10
C LEU A 1 -26.13 -3.33 20.61
N MET A 2 -25.94 -3.34 21.92
CA MET A 2 -24.69 -2.83 22.50
C MET A 2 -23.48 -3.67 22.08
N MET A 3 -23.63 -4.98 22.01
CA MET A 3 -22.56 -5.87 21.56
C MET A 3 -22.19 -5.61 20.10
N ASN A 4 -23.18 -5.37 19.25
CA ASN A 4 -22.93 -5.09 17.85
C ASN A 4 -22.17 -3.77 17.67
N GLN A 5 -22.55 -2.74 18.40
CA GLN A 5 -21.86 -1.45 18.35
C GLN A 5 -20.42 -1.56 18.84
N PHE A 6 -20.21 -2.31 19.92
CA PHE A 6 -18.87 -2.52 20.45
C PHE A 6 -18.01 -3.32 19.46
N TYR A 7 -18.59 -4.35 18.85
CA TYR A 7 -17.90 -5.19 17.87
C TYR A 7 -17.52 -4.37 16.63
N ASP A 8 -18.43 -3.56 16.13
CA ASP A 8 -18.17 -2.69 14.99
C ASP A 8 -17.05 -1.67 15.30
N TYR A 9 -17.08 -1.11 16.49
CA TYR A 9 -16.03 -0.20 16.94
C TYR A 9 -14.68 -0.92 16.98
N TYR A 10 -14.64 -2.12 17.51
CA TYR A 10 -13.42 -2.93 17.60
C TYR A 10 -12.87 -3.24 16.22
N LEU A 11 -13.73 -3.70 15.30
CA LEU A 11 -13.32 -3.98 13.93
C LEU A 11 -12.79 -2.74 13.22
N SER A 12 -13.49 -1.64 13.37
CA SER A 12 -13.11 -0.36 12.76
C SER A 12 -11.72 0.07 13.23
N ASN A 13 -11.44 -0.03 14.52
CA ASN A 13 -10.15 0.36 15.07
C ASN A 13 -9.02 -0.60 14.69
N ASN A 14 -9.31 -1.90 14.54
CA ASN A 14 -8.29 -2.89 14.21
C ASN A 14 -8.07 -3.05 12.72
N ASP A 15 -9.14 -2.94 11.91
CA ASP A 15 -9.07 -3.15 10.47
C ASP A 15 -8.92 -1.86 9.68
N GLU A 16 -9.49 -0.76 10.20
CA GLU A 16 -9.48 0.52 9.52
C GLU A 16 -8.66 1.58 10.26
N GLY A 17 -8.38 1.32 11.53
CA GLY A 17 -7.82 2.31 12.43
C GLY A 17 -6.31 2.38 12.46
N LYS A 18 -5.61 1.41 11.87
CA LYS A 18 -4.16 1.42 11.91
C LYS A 18 -3.63 2.60 11.13
N LYS A 19 -2.89 3.45 11.83
CA LYS A 19 -2.30 4.66 11.24
C LYS A 19 -0.82 4.47 10.99
N ILE A 20 -0.31 5.22 10.04
CA ILE A 20 1.12 5.36 9.83
C ILE A 20 1.47 6.84 9.94
N GLU A 21 2.55 7.11 10.64
CA GLU A 21 3.06 8.47 10.83
C GLU A 21 4.33 8.64 10.02
N PHE A 22 4.33 9.60 9.09
CA PHE A 22 5.52 9.96 8.34
C PHE A 22 6.17 11.14 9.04
N VAL A 23 7.26 10.86 9.75
CA VAL A 23 7.94 11.87 10.59
C VAL A 23 9.09 12.48 9.82
N GLU A 24 8.99 13.78 9.56
CA GLU A 24 10.03 14.57 8.95
C GLU A 24 10.54 15.61 9.95
N LYS A 25 11.60 16.32 9.56
CA LYS A 25 12.24 17.30 10.44
C LYS A 25 11.27 18.40 10.91
N ASN A 26 10.43 18.88 10.00
CA ASN A 26 9.58 20.04 10.24
C ASN A 26 8.08 19.72 10.33
N ARG A 27 7.71 18.46 10.13
CA ARG A 27 6.29 18.08 10.17
C ARG A 27 6.11 16.58 10.33
N THR A 28 4.93 16.21 10.78
CA THR A 28 4.50 14.82 10.83
C THR A 28 3.17 14.71 10.11
N ILE A 29 3.06 13.76 9.18
CA ILE A 29 1.84 13.53 8.42
C ILE A 29 1.29 12.16 8.78
N SER A 30 0.01 12.10 9.11
CA SER A 30 -0.66 10.87 9.52
C SER A 30 -1.63 10.41 8.44
N PHE A 31 -1.60 9.11 8.16
CA PHE A 31 -2.56 8.46 7.26
C PHE A 31 -3.10 7.21 7.94
N LYS A 32 -4.33 6.85 7.61
CA LYS A 32 -4.76 5.47 7.83
C LYS A 32 -4.07 4.61 6.78
N ILE A 33 -3.56 3.47 7.21
CA ILE A 33 -2.75 2.64 6.31
C ILE A 33 -3.53 2.21 5.07
N ASN A 34 -4.83 1.93 5.23
CA ASN A 34 -5.67 1.52 4.12
C ASN A 34 -6.11 2.66 3.19
N GLU A 35 -5.81 3.91 3.53
CA GLU A 35 -6.05 5.05 2.63
C GLU A 35 -4.98 5.17 1.56
N ILE A 36 -3.79 4.62 1.80
CA ILE A 36 -2.65 4.78 0.90
C ILE A 36 -2.74 3.73 -0.20
N MET A 37 -2.83 4.17 -1.44
CA MET A 37 -2.86 3.29 -2.60
C MET A 37 -1.47 2.88 -3.06
N TYR A 38 -0.61 3.87 -3.24
CA TYR A 38 0.76 3.60 -3.68
C TYR A 38 1.67 4.77 -3.35
N ILE A 39 2.95 4.53 -3.45
CA ILE A 39 3.99 5.54 -3.26
C ILE A 39 4.86 5.55 -4.50
N SER A 40 5.07 6.73 -5.07
CA SER A 40 5.97 6.90 -6.21
C SER A 40 7.17 7.74 -5.80
N SER A 41 8.33 7.40 -6.35
CA SER A 41 9.59 8.06 -6.04
C SER A 41 10.04 8.95 -7.19
N ASP A 42 10.40 10.18 -6.88
CA ASP A 42 11.08 11.07 -7.80
C ASP A 42 12.31 11.62 -7.08
N LYS A 43 13.46 11.02 -7.38
CA LYS A 43 14.75 11.39 -6.75
C LYS A 43 14.67 11.24 -5.22
N ASN A 44 14.78 12.35 -4.49
CA ASN A 44 14.77 12.34 -3.03
C ASN A 44 13.37 12.52 -2.44
N TYR A 45 12.36 12.64 -3.29
CA TYR A 45 10.98 12.88 -2.86
C TYR A 45 10.11 11.67 -3.17
N GLN A 46 9.24 11.35 -2.22
CA GLN A 46 8.27 10.28 -2.38
C GLN A 46 6.88 10.86 -2.30
N ASP A 47 6.05 10.56 -3.30
CA ASP A 47 4.65 10.97 -3.32
C ASP A 47 3.80 9.85 -2.77
N ILE A 48 3.10 10.14 -1.68
CA ILE A 48 2.16 9.21 -1.06
C ILE A 48 0.79 9.54 -1.63
N VAL A 49 0.22 8.60 -2.39
CA VAL A 49 -1.03 8.79 -3.12
C VAL A 49 -2.13 8.01 -2.44
N THR A 50 -3.20 8.69 -2.08
CA THR A 50 -4.33 8.08 -1.37
C THR A 50 -5.43 7.64 -2.34
N LYS A 51 -6.35 6.84 -1.83
CA LYS A 51 -7.52 6.38 -2.58
C LYS A 51 -8.43 7.53 -3.06
N ASP A 52 -8.33 8.69 -2.40
CA ASP A 52 -9.09 9.89 -2.77
C ASP A 52 -8.30 10.82 -3.68
N ASN A 53 -7.20 10.32 -4.26
CA ASN A 53 -6.32 11.08 -5.16
C ASN A 53 -5.63 12.28 -4.49
N LYS A 54 -5.50 12.26 -3.18
CA LYS A 54 -4.68 13.22 -2.46
C LYS A 54 -3.23 12.78 -2.51
N ILE A 55 -2.33 13.73 -2.63
CA ILE A 55 -0.89 13.47 -2.72
C ILE A 55 -0.19 14.27 -1.64
N GLU A 56 0.60 13.58 -0.85
CA GLU A 56 1.52 14.22 0.10
C GLU A 56 2.94 13.79 -0.23
N THR A 57 3.84 14.75 -0.30
CA THR A 57 5.24 14.51 -0.65
C THR A 57 6.10 14.51 0.60
N VAL A 58 6.92 13.47 0.75
CA VAL A 58 7.85 13.32 1.88
C VAL A 58 9.25 13.08 1.36
N ARG A 59 10.25 13.32 2.22
CA ARG A 59 11.66 13.12 1.90
C ARG A 59 12.26 11.90 2.59
N ILE A 60 11.47 10.93 2.89
CA ILE A 60 11.91 9.67 3.49
C ILE A 60 12.34 8.74 2.36
N PRO A 61 13.53 8.11 2.43
CA PRO A 61 13.97 7.22 1.35
C PRO A 61 12.98 6.10 1.08
N LEU A 62 12.80 5.76 -0.20
CA LEU A 62 11.85 4.72 -0.59
C LEU A 62 12.19 3.36 0.04
N SER A 63 13.47 3.04 0.16
CA SER A 63 13.91 1.81 0.82
C SER A 63 13.50 1.74 2.28
N THR A 64 13.51 2.88 2.97
CA THR A 64 13.04 2.97 4.35
C THR A 64 11.54 2.70 4.42
N LEU A 65 10.78 3.29 3.49
CA LEU A 65 9.33 3.07 3.42
C LEU A 65 9.02 1.61 3.08
N GLU A 66 9.76 1.04 2.15
CA GLU A 66 9.62 -0.38 1.81
C GLU A 66 9.76 -1.27 3.05
N ASN A 67 10.83 -1.06 3.81
CA ASN A 67 11.08 -1.85 5.01
C ASN A 67 9.98 -1.69 6.06
N LYS A 68 9.54 -0.46 6.26
CA LYS A 68 8.55 -0.18 7.31
C LYS A 68 7.15 -0.64 6.95
N LEU A 69 6.83 -0.72 5.67
CA LEU A 69 5.49 -1.03 5.20
C LEU A 69 5.30 -2.47 4.73
N LYS A 70 6.36 -3.24 4.63
CA LYS A 70 6.28 -4.59 4.07
C LYS A 70 5.36 -5.53 4.84
N ASN A 71 5.24 -5.36 6.15
CA ASN A 71 4.38 -6.20 6.99
C ASN A 71 2.93 -5.74 6.99
N ASP A 72 2.63 -4.65 6.33
CA ASP A 72 1.30 -4.06 6.29
C ASP A 72 0.67 -4.13 4.88
N GLY A 73 1.14 -5.08 4.08
CA GLY A 73 0.55 -5.35 2.78
C GLY A 73 1.10 -4.52 1.63
N PHE A 74 2.17 -3.77 1.86
CA PHE A 74 2.82 -2.99 0.79
C PHE A 74 3.94 -3.79 0.17
N ILE A 75 4.08 -3.67 -1.15
CA ILE A 75 5.09 -4.37 -1.89
C ILE A 75 5.77 -3.44 -2.90
N ARG A 76 7.09 -3.54 -2.98
CA ARG A 76 7.84 -2.79 -3.98
C ARG A 76 7.79 -3.51 -5.31
N VAL A 77 7.27 -2.84 -6.32
CA VAL A 77 7.03 -3.44 -7.64
C VAL A 77 7.95 -2.89 -8.72
N HIS A 78 8.65 -1.82 -8.40
CA HIS A 78 9.55 -1.13 -9.31
C HIS A 78 10.54 -0.32 -8.48
N LYS A 79 11.68 0.04 -9.06
CA LYS A 79 12.65 0.87 -8.33
C LYS A 79 12.04 2.16 -7.79
N CYS A 80 10.97 2.65 -8.42
CA CYS A 80 10.32 3.91 -8.07
C CYS A 80 8.91 3.75 -7.51
N TYR A 81 8.42 2.53 -7.26
CA TYR A 81 7.03 2.36 -6.84
C TYR A 81 6.86 1.30 -5.77
N ILE A 82 6.07 1.65 -4.75
CA ILE A 82 5.54 0.73 -3.74
C ILE A 82 4.03 0.76 -3.86
N VAL A 83 3.39 -0.40 -3.84
CA VAL A 83 1.94 -0.52 -4.00
C VAL A 83 1.33 -1.19 -2.78
N ASN A 84 0.19 -0.67 -2.33
CA ASN A 84 -0.63 -1.35 -1.33
C ASN A 84 -1.41 -2.45 -2.02
N GLN A 85 -1.18 -3.70 -1.64
CA GLN A 85 -1.71 -4.86 -2.36
C GLN A 85 -3.22 -4.96 -2.35
N ILE A 86 -3.91 -4.34 -1.38
CA ILE A 86 -5.38 -4.35 -1.36
C ILE A 86 -5.98 -3.64 -2.56
N TYR A 87 -5.22 -2.78 -3.22
CA TYR A 87 -5.70 -2.02 -4.38
C TYR A 87 -5.29 -2.63 -5.71
N ILE A 88 -4.60 -3.76 -5.72
CA ILE A 88 -4.21 -4.43 -6.95
C ILE A 88 -5.43 -5.09 -7.58
N ARG A 89 -5.70 -4.75 -8.84
CA ARG A 89 -6.74 -5.38 -9.63
C ARG A 89 -6.18 -6.41 -10.59
N SER A 90 -5.08 -6.09 -11.26
CA SER A 90 -4.45 -6.97 -12.24
C SER A 90 -2.95 -6.85 -12.20
N ILE A 91 -2.27 -7.97 -12.36
CA ILE A 91 -0.82 -8.02 -12.52
C ILE A 91 -0.56 -8.54 -13.93
N LEU A 92 0.00 -7.67 -14.77
CA LEU A 92 0.33 -7.98 -16.15
C LEU A 92 1.84 -8.18 -16.30
N ASN A 93 2.35 -8.33 -17.52
CA ASN A 93 3.77 -8.60 -17.71
C ASN A 93 4.68 -7.44 -17.27
N GLU A 94 4.28 -6.22 -17.55
CA GLU A 94 5.13 -5.04 -17.30
C GLU A 94 4.39 -3.95 -16.55
N GLU A 95 3.18 -4.25 -16.06
CA GLU A 95 2.40 -3.25 -15.35
C GLU A 95 1.42 -3.89 -14.38
N ILE A 96 1.03 -3.09 -13.39
CA ILE A 96 0.00 -3.45 -12.42
C ILE A 96 -1.12 -2.42 -12.57
N LYS A 97 -2.36 -2.90 -12.68
CA LYS A 97 -3.53 -2.02 -12.65
C LYS A 97 -4.13 -2.02 -11.26
N LEU A 98 -4.40 -0.83 -10.78
CA LEU A 98 -5.05 -0.64 -9.50
C LEU A 98 -6.56 -0.52 -9.68
N THR A 99 -7.30 -0.58 -8.58
CA THR A 99 -8.77 -0.56 -8.61
C THR A 99 -9.38 0.71 -9.19
N ASN A 100 -8.62 1.81 -9.24
CA ASN A 100 -9.05 3.07 -9.84
C ASN A 100 -8.54 3.24 -11.28
N ASP A 101 -8.09 2.15 -11.91
CA ASP A 101 -7.55 2.11 -13.28
C ASP A 101 -6.19 2.81 -13.46
N ILE A 102 -5.56 3.25 -12.40
CA ILE A 102 -4.19 3.74 -12.48
C ILE A 102 -3.26 2.55 -12.78
N THR A 103 -2.33 2.77 -13.69
CA THR A 103 -1.34 1.78 -14.10
C THR A 103 0.01 2.11 -13.47
N ILE A 104 0.59 1.12 -12.79
CA ILE A 104 1.89 1.23 -12.14
C ILE A 104 2.88 0.34 -12.90
N PRO A 105 4.07 0.83 -13.26
CA PRO A 105 5.05 -0.01 -13.93
C PRO A 105 5.55 -1.13 -13.01
N LEU A 106 5.68 -2.32 -13.59
CA LEU A 106 6.18 -3.50 -12.90
C LEU A 106 7.53 -3.88 -13.49
N SER A 107 8.56 -3.90 -12.67
CA SER A 107 9.90 -4.28 -13.10
C SER A 107 9.94 -5.75 -13.50
N LYS A 108 10.54 -6.04 -14.65
CA LYS A 108 10.72 -7.42 -15.13
C LYS A 108 11.39 -8.30 -14.08
N LYS A 109 12.40 -7.77 -13.45
CA LYS A 109 13.19 -8.53 -12.51
C LYS A 109 12.46 -8.79 -11.18
N ARG A 110 11.41 -8.01 -10.89
CA ARG A 110 10.61 -8.17 -9.66
C ARG A 110 9.32 -8.95 -9.89
N ARG A 111 8.97 -9.19 -11.14
CA ARG A 111 7.66 -9.71 -11.50
C ARG A 111 7.31 -11.04 -10.81
N ASP A 112 8.20 -12.01 -10.88
CA ASP A 112 7.92 -13.34 -10.32
C ASP A 112 7.77 -13.28 -8.80
N GLU A 113 8.62 -12.51 -8.14
CA GLU A 113 8.53 -12.31 -6.69
C GLU A 113 7.27 -11.57 -6.30
N VAL A 114 6.93 -10.52 -7.05
CA VAL A 114 5.71 -9.73 -6.80
C VAL A 114 4.48 -10.61 -6.91
N LEU A 115 4.39 -11.42 -7.96
CA LEU A 115 3.26 -12.32 -8.16
C LEU A 115 3.16 -13.33 -7.02
N LYS A 116 4.28 -13.91 -6.63
CA LYS A 116 4.32 -14.89 -5.54
C LYS A 116 3.86 -14.27 -4.22
N GLU A 117 4.38 -13.10 -3.89
CA GLU A 117 4.01 -12.41 -2.66
C GLU A 117 2.54 -11.99 -2.68
N TYR A 118 2.04 -11.52 -3.82
CA TYR A 118 0.65 -11.11 -3.93
C TYR A 118 -0.31 -12.30 -3.74
N LEU A 119 0.01 -13.45 -4.31
CA LEU A 119 -0.83 -14.64 -4.13
C LEU A 119 -0.82 -15.12 -2.67
N THR A 120 0.32 -15.03 -2.01
CA THR A 120 0.41 -15.34 -0.57
C THR A 120 -0.42 -14.36 0.24
N TYR A 121 -0.30 -13.07 -0.04
CA TYR A 121 -1.09 -12.03 0.61
C TYR A 121 -2.59 -12.27 0.42
N SER A 122 -3.02 -12.56 -0.81
CA SER A 122 -4.42 -12.82 -1.13
C SER A 122 -4.96 -14.03 -0.38
N ARG A 123 -4.20 -15.12 -0.34
CA ARG A 123 -4.58 -16.33 0.39
C ARG A 123 -4.73 -16.04 1.88
N ASN A 124 -3.81 -15.28 2.46
CA ASN A 124 -3.84 -14.93 3.87
C ASN A 124 -4.98 -13.98 4.22
N ASN A 125 -5.56 -13.33 3.23
CA ASN A 125 -6.68 -12.40 3.39
C ASN A 125 -7.98 -12.96 2.80
N ASN A 126 -8.11 -14.28 2.81
CA ASN A 126 -9.34 -15.01 2.47
C ASN A 126 -9.74 -14.94 1.00
N SER A 127 -8.82 -14.67 0.10
CA SER A 127 -9.12 -14.72 -1.34
C SER A 127 -9.13 -16.16 -1.83
N MET A 128 -10.06 -16.44 -2.73
CA MET A 128 -10.05 -17.71 -3.47
C MET A 128 -9.16 -17.53 -4.69
N ILE A 129 -8.18 -18.41 -4.84
CA ILE A 129 -7.25 -18.37 -5.98
C ILE A 129 -7.65 -19.46 -6.96
N ILE A 130 -7.94 -19.06 -8.18
CA ILE A 130 -8.39 -19.96 -9.24
C ILE A 130 -7.31 -20.15 -10.30
#